data_2d4eaf08cfa62aafdd770719a027b716
#
_entry.id   2d4eaf08cfa62aafdd770719a027b716
#
_cell.length_a   1.000
_cell.length_b   1.000
_cell.length_c   1.000
_cell.angle_alpha   90.00
_cell.angle_beta   90.00
_cell.angle_gamma   90.00
#
_symmetry.space_group_name_H-M   'P 1'
#
loop_
_entity.id
_entity.type
_entity.pdbx_description
1 polymer ?
#
loop_
_entity_poly.entity_id
_entity_poly.type
_entity_poly.pdbx_seq_one_letter_code
_entity_poly.pdbx_strand_id
1 'polypeptide(L)'
;MSTYLAGRVLSLIASLVVASIVIFLILEVLPGDPAQFILGMNARPDTLAALRAQLGLDAPALVRYFNWVLGMLHGDFGISYTYRVPVSELVVQRIGVSLPLAIYALALTLIIAFPAGIIAASRRNSSTDLSIMGVTQLGVAVPNFWFAISLVWVFAVTLHWFSAGGFPGWDKGFWLGIRGLTLPAIALALPQASILARVMRSALLDT
;
A
#
# COMPACT_ATOMS: atom_id res chain seq x y z
N MET A 1 -31.17 -9.48 -5.45
CA MET A 1 -29.98 -8.62 -5.20
C MET A 1 -29.57 -8.61 -3.73
N SER A 2 -30.50 -8.54 -2.78
CA SER A 2 -30.21 -8.54 -1.33
C SER A 2 -29.47 -9.80 -0.85
N THR A 3 -29.88 -10.98 -1.28
CA THR A 3 -29.24 -12.27 -0.94
C THR A 3 -27.82 -12.39 -1.48
N TYR A 4 -27.56 -11.87 -2.68
CA TYR A 4 -26.22 -11.82 -3.24
C TYR A 4 -25.31 -10.89 -2.43
N LEU A 5 -25.79 -9.69 -2.10
CA LEU A 5 -25.03 -8.72 -1.30
C LEU A 5 -24.76 -9.27 0.10
N ALA A 6 -25.78 -9.85 0.76
CA ALA A 6 -25.61 -10.48 2.06
C ALA A 6 -24.57 -11.61 2.04
N GLY A 7 -24.58 -12.45 1.01
CA GLY A 7 -23.56 -13.51 0.83
C GLY A 7 -22.14 -12.93 0.67
N ARG A 8 -21.97 -11.82 -0.05
CA ARG A 8 -20.66 -11.16 -0.19
C ARG A 8 -20.16 -10.54 1.11
N VAL A 9 -21.06 -9.89 1.86
CA VAL A 9 -20.71 -9.32 3.17
C VAL A 9 -20.34 -10.42 4.15
N LEU A 10 -21.11 -11.52 4.20
CA LEU A 10 -20.79 -12.65 5.06
C LEU A 10 -19.45 -13.30 4.70
N SER A 11 -19.17 -13.48 3.42
CA SER A 11 -17.88 -13.99 2.94
C SER A 11 -16.72 -13.08 3.32
N LEU A 12 -16.89 -11.75 3.23
CA LEU A 12 -15.90 -10.77 3.67
C LEU A 12 -15.63 -10.89 5.17
N ILE A 13 -16.69 -10.91 5.98
CA ILE A 13 -16.57 -11.06 7.44
C ILE A 13 -15.85 -12.37 7.80
N ALA A 14 -16.27 -13.48 7.20
CA ALA A 14 -15.63 -14.78 7.42
C ALA A 14 -14.14 -14.75 7.06
N SER A 15 -13.77 -14.13 5.94
CA SER A 15 -12.37 -13.97 5.53
C SER A 15 -11.57 -13.13 6.53
N LEU A 16 -12.15 -12.03 7.03
CA LEU A 16 -11.50 -11.19 8.04
C LEU A 16 -11.30 -11.93 9.36
N VAL A 17 -12.29 -12.70 9.81
CA VAL A 17 -12.20 -13.52 11.02
C VAL A 17 -11.11 -14.58 10.87
N VAL A 18 -11.10 -15.33 9.76
CA VAL A 18 -10.05 -16.32 9.50
C VAL A 18 -8.67 -15.67 9.45
N ALA A 19 -8.52 -14.55 8.75
CA ALA A 19 -7.26 -13.82 8.66
C ALA A 19 -6.79 -13.35 10.05
N SER A 20 -7.69 -12.81 10.89
CA SER A 20 -7.34 -12.36 12.24
C SER A 20 -6.87 -13.52 13.14
N ILE A 21 -7.52 -14.67 13.06
CA ILE A 21 -7.12 -15.88 13.80
C ILE A 21 -5.72 -16.34 13.35
N VAL A 22 -5.51 -16.42 12.03
CA VAL A 22 -4.22 -16.87 11.48
C VAL A 22 -3.10 -15.91 11.89
N ILE A 23 -3.32 -14.59 11.78
CA ILE A 23 -2.32 -13.58 12.19
C ILE A 23 -2.02 -13.71 13.68
N PHE A 24 -3.05 -13.82 14.53
CA PHE A 24 -2.87 -13.97 15.96
C PHE A 24 -2.09 -15.23 16.31
N LEU A 25 -2.44 -16.38 15.73
CA LEU A 25 -1.74 -17.64 15.95
C LEU A 25 -0.28 -17.59 15.51
N ILE A 26 0.01 -16.97 14.36
CA ILE A 26 1.39 -16.79 13.90
C ILE A 26 2.19 -15.96 14.92
N LEU A 27 1.64 -14.85 15.41
CA LEU A 27 2.30 -13.99 16.39
C LEU A 27 2.47 -14.69 17.75
N GLU A 28 1.56 -15.57 18.12
CA GLU A 28 1.62 -16.34 19.36
C GLU A 28 2.68 -17.46 19.33
N VAL A 29 2.85 -18.09 18.15
CA VAL A 29 3.82 -19.20 17.96
C VAL A 29 5.23 -18.68 17.66
N LEU A 30 5.36 -17.47 17.11
CA LEU A 30 6.67 -16.88 16.83
C LEU A 30 7.49 -16.75 18.14
N PRO A 31 8.73 -17.28 18.15
CA PRO A 31 9.60 -17.17 19.31
C PRO A 31 9.98 -15.70 19.55
N GLY A 32 9.70 -15.21 20.74
CA GLY A 32 10.06 -13.87 21.17
C GLY A 32 9.09 -13.34 22.22
N ASP A 33 9.64 -12.67 23.23
CA ASP A 33 8.85 -12.01 24.25
C ASP A 33 8.75 -10.52 23.91
N PRO A 34 7.54 -9.98 23.61
CA PRO A 34 7.36 -8.55 23.33
C PRO A 34 7.94 -7.64 24.43
N ALA A 35 7.85 -8.04 25.69
CA ALA A 35 8.41 -7.27 26.80
C ALA A 35 9.96 -7.26 26.76
N GLN A 36 10.60 -8.36 26.36
CA GLN A 36 12.04 -8.40 26.13
C GLN A 36 12.45 -7.53 24.93
N PHE A 37 11.64 -7.49 23.87
CA PHE A 37 11.88 -6.62 22.72
C PHE A 37 11.90 -5.13 23.12
N ILE A 38 11.00 -4.73 24.01
CA ILE A 38 10.89 -3.35 24.48
C ILE A 38 12.03 -2.98 25.42
N LEU A 39 12.37 -3.85 26.37
CA LEU A 39 13.35 -3.58 27.43
C LEU A 39 14.80 -3.92 27.01
N GLY A 40 14.96 -4.74 25.96
CA GLY A 40 16.26 -5.27 25.54
C GLY A 40 16.65 -6.56 26.28
N MET A 41 17.64 -7.26 25.71
CA MET A 41 18.06 -8.59 26.17
C MET A 41 18.64 -8.63 27.60
N ASN A 42 19.07 -7.49 28.14
CA ASN A 42 19.68 -7.38 29.47
C ASN A 42 18.69 -6.85 30.54
N ALA A 43 17.39 -6.91 30.26
CA ALA A 43 16.36 -6.45 31.20
C ALA A 43 16.38 -7.26 32.51
N ARG A 44 16.18 -6.56 33.62
CA ARG A 44 16.07 -7.21 34.93
C ARG A 44 14.78 -8.04 34.98
N PRO A 45 14.79 -9.23 35.63
CA PRO A 45 13.63 -10.10 35.67
C PRO A 45 12.38 -9.46 36.30
N ASP A 46 12.56 -8.62 37.31
CA ASP A 46 11.48 -7.87 37.98
C ASP A 46 10.81 -6.84 37.02
N THR A 47 11.61 -6.09 36.26
CA THR A 47 11.13 -5.12 35.29
C THR A 47 10.43 -5.81 34.10
N LEU A 48 10.96 -6.95 33.68
CA LEU A 48 10.37 -7.75 32.61
C LEU A 48 8.99 -8.30 33.04
N ALA A 49 8.89 -8.88 34.25
CA ALA A 49 7.62 -9.36 34.78
C ALA A 49 6.58 -8.23 34.91
N ALA A 50 6.98 -7.07 35.41
CA ALA A 50 6.09 -5.92 35.53
C ALA A 50 5.57 -5.45 34.15
N LEU A 51 6.44 -5.39 33.14
CA LEU A 51 6.02 -4.99 31.79
C LEU A 51 5.12 -6.05 31.12
N ARG A 52 5.39 -7.35 31.33
CA ARG A 52 4.51 -8.44 30.84
C ARG A 52 3.11 -8.32 31.41
N ALA A 53 3.00 -8.09 32.71
CA ALA A 53 1.72 -7.89 33.38
C ALA A 53 1.01 -6.61 32.83
N GLN A 54 1.75 -5.52 32.65
CA GLN A 54 1.21 -4.26 32.09
C GLN A 54 0.72 -4.44 30.64
N LEU A 55 1.41 -5.23 29.82
CA LEU A 55 1.00 -5.52 28.43
C LEU A 55 -0.06 -6.62 28.35
N GLY A 56 -0.47 -7.22 29.48
CA GLY A 56 -1.46 -8.28 29.54
C GLY A 56 -1.00 -9.60 28.88
N LEU A 57 0.31 -9.80 28.74
CA LEU A 57 0.90 -11.00 28.09
C LEU A 57 0.71 -12.28 28.91
N ASP A 58 0.45 -12.16 30.21
CA ASP A 58 0.21 -13.28 31.11
C ASP A 58 -1.24 -13.80 31.06
N ALA A 59 -2.14 -13.09 30.33
CA ALA A 59 -3.52 -13.53 30.13
C ALA A 59 -3.58 -14.71 29.15
N PRO A 60 -4.57 -15.64 29.29
CA PRO A 60 -4.77 -16.72 28.34
C PRO A 60 -4.90 -16.21 26.91
N ALA A 61 -4.35 -16.95 25.93
CA ALA A 61 -4.31 -16.55 24.52
C ALA A 61 -5.70 -16.18 23.95
N LEU A 62 -6.74 -16.93 24.30
CA LEU A 62 -8.11 -16.62 23.88
C LEU A 62 -8.58 -15.24 24.39
N VAL A 63 -8.29 -14.92 25.65
CA VAL A 63 -8.66 -13.65 26.23
C VAL A 63 -7.93 -12.50 25.52
N ARG A 64 -6.64 -12.69 25.22
CA ARG A 64 -5.84 -11.71 24.47
C ARG A 64 -6.37 -11.51 23.06
N TYR A 65 -6.76 -12.59 22.38
CA TYR A 65 -7.37 -12.53 21.05
C TYR A 65 -8.68 -11.71 21.05
N PHE A 66 -9.61 -12.03 21.95
CA PHE A 66 -10.87 -11.31 22.02
C PHE A 66 -10.70 -9.82 22.41
N ASN A 67 -9.80 -9.54 23.37
CA ASN A 67 -9.49 -8.16 23.74
C ASN A 67 -8.91 -7.37 22.55
N TRP A 68 -8.02 -7.98 21.78
CA TRP A 68 -7.43 -7.39 20.58
C TRP A 68 -8.48 -7.12 19.49
N VAL A 69 -9.34 -8.10 19.19
CA VAL A 69 -10.42 -7.94 18.20
C VAL A 69 -11.41 -6.86 18.65
N LEU A 70 -11.82 -6.85 19.92
CA LEU A 70 -12.71 -5.82 20.46
C LEU A 70 -12.04 -4.44 20.43
N GLY A 71 -10.76 -4.36 20.76
CA GLY A 71 -9.98 -3.12 20.64
C GLY A 71 -10.01 -2.56 19.23
N MET A 72 -9.77 -3.39 18.21
CA MET A 72 -9.83 -2.98 16.81
C MET A 72 -11.19 -2.40 16.41
N LEU A 73 -12.30 -2.97 16.92
CA LEU A 73 -13.65 -2.45 16.65
C LEU A 73 -13.89 -1.05 17.25
N HIS A 74 -13.11 -0.66 18.25
CA HIS A 74 -13.13 0.67 18.88
C HIS A 74 -12.01 1.59 18.39
N GLY A 75 -11.22 1.16 17.39
CA GLY A 75 -10.10 1.93 16.84
C GLY A 75 -8.81 1.80 17.63
N ASP A 76 -8.75 0.94 18.63
CA ASP A 76 -7.53 0.59 19.35
C ASP A 76 -6.85 -0.62 18.68
N PHE A 77 -5.78 -0.35 17.93
CA PHE A 77 -4.97 -1.37 17.27
C PHE A 77 -3.76 -1.81 18.10
N GLY A 78 -3.70 -1.39 19.37
CA GLY A 78 -2.60 -1.65 20.27
C GLY A 78 -1.38 -0.77 20.02
N ILE A 79 -0.28 -1.13 20.69
CA ILE A 79 1.00 -0.39 20.66
C ILE A 79 2.00 -1.19 19.80
N SER A 80 2.69 -0.51 18.90
CA SER A 80 3.80 -1.10 18.16
C SER A 80 5.00 -1.34 19.08
N TYR A 81 5.42 -2.58 19.22
CA TYR A 81 6.59 -2.91 20.05
C TYR A 81 7.90 -2.34 19.49
N THR A 82 7.99 -2.18 18.18
CA THR A 82 9.18 -1.64 17.52
C THR A 82 9.26 -0.12 17.64
N TYR A 83 8.14 0.58 17.39
CA TYR A 83 8.11 2.04 17.36
C TYR A 83 7.67 2.68 18.68
N ARG A 84 7.10 1.89 19.61
CA ARG A 84 6.60 2.32 20.93
C ARG A 84 5.54 3.42 20.87
N VAL A 85 4.76 3.43 19.81
CA VAL A 85 3.65 4.34 19.58
C VAL A 85 2.38 3.56 19.23
N PRO A 86 1.18 4.13 19.38
CA PRO A 86 -0.06 3.50 18.92
C PRO A 86 0.01 3.11 17.44
N VAL A 87 -0.43 1.90 17.10
CA VAL A 87 -0.47 1.43 15.71
C VAL A 87 -1.40 2.32 14.87
N SER A 88 -2.49 2.82 15.44
CA SER A 88 -3.40 3.78 14.79
C SER A 88 -2.67 5.02 14.26
N GLU A 89 -1.73 5.56 15.02
CA GLU A 89 -0.92 6.71 14.61
C GLU A 89 -0.04 6.37 13.39
N LEU A 90 0.63 5.21 13.41
CA LEU A 90 1.44 4.73 12.29
C LEU A 90 0.58 4.54 11.03
N VAL A 91 -0.62 3.97 11.19
CA VAL A 91 -1.54 3.74 10.07
C VAL A 91 -2.01 5.08 9.48
N VAL A 92 -2.44 6.03 10.31
CA VAL A 92 -2.89 7.35 9.85
C VAL A 92 -1.78 8.09 9.12
N GLN A 93 -0.56 8.09 9.65
CA GLN A 93 0.61 8.71 9.01
C GLN A 93 0.89 8.08 7.62
N ARG A 94 0.80 6.75 7.50
CA ARG A 94 1.03 6.05 6.22
C ARG A 94 -0.08 6.27 5.22
N ILE A 95 -1.34 6.22 5.66
CA ILE A 95 -2.50 6.50 4.80
C ILE A 95 -2.44 7.93 4.26
N GLY A 96 -2.02 8.90 5.06
CA GLY A 96 -1.83 10.29 4.66
C GLY A 96 -0.86 10.51 3.50
N VAL A 97 -0.01 9.53 3.20
CA VAL A 97 0.90 9.55 2.04
C VAL A 97 0.42 8.59 0.96
N SER A 98 0.05 7.36 1.34
CA SER A 98 -0.27 6.29 0.39
C SER A 98 -1.56 6.55 -0.37
N LEU A 99 -2.60 7.11 0.29
CA LEU A 99 -3.88 7.38 -0.36
C LEU A 99 -3.77 8.51 -1.41
N PRO A 100 -3.17 9.68 -1.12
CA PRO A 100 -2.92 10.70 -2.15
C PRO A 100 -2.04 10.18 -3.29
N LEU A 101 -1.02 9.39 -3.00
CA LEU A 101 -0.17 8.76 -4.02
C LEU A 101 -0.99 7.83 -4.93
N ALA A 102 -1.85 6.98 -4.35
CA ALA A 102 -2.68 6.06 -5.11
C ALA A 102 -3.69 6.80 -6.01
N ILE A 103 -4.34 7.84 -5.48
CA ILE A 103 -5.27 8.69 -6.25
C ILE A 103 -4.52 9.39 -7.39
N TYR A 104 -3.34 9.93 -7.13
CA TYR A 104 -2.54 10.62 -8.12
C TYR A 104 -2.07 9.66 -9.23
N ALA A 105 -1.55 8.49 -8.86
CA ALA A 105 -1.16 7.45 -9.82
C ALA A 105 -2.35 6.94 -10.64
N LEU A 106 -3.52 6.74 -10.02
CA LEU A 106 -4.74 6.36 -10.73
C LEU A 106 -5.18 7.43 -11.72
N ALA A 107 -5.19 8.69 -11.32
CA ALA A 107 -5.53 9.81 -12.22
C ALA A 107 -4.60 9.85 -13.44
N LEU A 108 -3.28 9.74 -13.23
CA LEU A 108 -2.31 9.68 -14.32
C LEU A 108 -2.53 8.45 -15.22
N THR A 109 -2.81 7.29 -14.61
CA THR A 109 -3.13 6.06 -15.35
C THR A 109 -4.30 6.29 -16.30
N LEU A 110 -5.41 6.85 -15.81
CA LEU A 110 -6.61 7.09 -16.63
C LEU A 110 -6.36 8.12 -17.72
N ILE A 111 -5.69 9.24 -17.38
CA ILE A 111 -5.36 10.32 -18.32
C ILE A 111 -4.48 9.81 -19.48
N ILE A 112 -3.62 8.85 -19.23
CA ILE A 112 -2.73 8.27 -20.25
C ILE A 112 -3.43 7.12 -21.00
N ALA A 113 -4.05 6.20 -20.28
CA ALA A 113 -4.58 4.97 -20.84
C ALA A 113 -5.79 5.19 -21.76
N PHE A 114 -6.73 6.06 -21.37
CA PHE A 114 -7.94 6.28 -22.16
C PHE A 114 -7.63 6.88 -23.54
N PRO A 115 -6.90 7.99 -23.66
CA PRO A 115 -6.55 8.50 -24.98
C PRO A 115 -5.73 7.49 -25.80
N ALA A 116 -4.76 6.83 -25.18
CA ALA A 116 -3.92 5.85 -25.87
C ALA A 116 -4.75 4.67 -26.41
N GLY A 117 -5.64 4.10 -25.60
CA GLY A 117 -6.51 3.00 -26.01
C GLY A 117 -7.50 3.38 -27.10
N ILE A 118 -8.16 4.56 -26.96
CA ILE A 118 -9.11 5.08 -27.96
C ILE A 118 -8.40 5.36 -29.30
N ILE A 119 -7.26 6.03 -29.27
CA ILE A 119 -6.49 6.33 -30.50
C ILE A 119 -6.02 5.05 -31.17
N ALA A 120 -5.53 4.09 -30.42
CA ALA A 120 -5.09 2.80 -30.95
C ALA A 120 -6.26 2.03 -31.60
N ALA A 121 -7.45 2.01 -30.96
CA ALA A 121 -8.63 1.34 -31.49
C ALA A 121 -9.16 2.03 -32.77
N SER A 122 -9.27 3.38 -32.74
CA SER A 122 -9.78 4.18 -33.86
C SER A 122 -8.87 4.11 -35.10
N ARG A 123 -7.58 3.84 -34.90
CA ARG A 123 -6.58 3.70 -35.99
C ARG A 123 -6.03 2.28 -36.10
N ARG A 124 -6.89 1.32 -35.96
CA ARG A 124 -6.53 -0.12 -35.98
C ARG A 124 -5.60 -0.45 -37.16
N ASN A 125 -4.56 -1.24 -36.89
CA ASN A 125 -3.55 -1.70 -37.83
C ASN A 125 -2.73 -0.60 -38.53
N SER A 126 -2.82 0.66 -38.08
CA SER A 126 -1.96 1.75 -38.55
C SER A 126 -0.62 1.78 -37.80
N SER A 127 0.32 2.59 -38.31
CA SER A 127 1.59 2.86 -37.61
C SER A 127 1.39 3.45 -36.23
N THR A 128 0.33 4.26 -36.04
CA THR A 128 -0.03 4.83 -34.71
C THR A 128 -0.43 3.74 -33.73
N ASP A 129 -1.29 2.81 -34.15
CA ASP A 129 -1.69 1.66 -33.33
C ASP A 129 -0.47 0.82 -32.93
N LEU A 130 0.36 0.46 -33.93
CA LEU A 130 1.57 -0.32 -33.67
C LEU A 130 2.55 0.37 -32.73
N SER A 131 2.72 1.70 -32.87
CA SER A 131 3.58 2.48 -31.99
C SER A 131 3.05 2.50 -30.55
N ILE A 132 1.75 2.77 -30.34
CA ILE A 132 1.13 2.76 -29.02
C ILE A 132 1.26 1.37 -28.40
N MET A 133 0.95 0.32 -29.14
CA MET A 133 1.05 -1.06 -28.63
C MET A 133 2.51 -1.45 -28.33
N GLY A 134 3.47 -1.02 -29.12
CA GLY A 134 4.90 -1.20 -28.86
C GLY A 134 5.35 -0.51 -27.57
N VAL A 135 4.96 0.75 -27.37
CA VAL A 135 5.27 1.50 -26.14
C VAL A 135 4.62 0.85 -24.92
N THR A 136 3.35 0.42 -25.03
CA THR A 136 2.68 -0.29 -23.92
C THR A 136 3.35 -1.63 -23.61
N GLN A 137 3.92 -2.32 -24.59
CA GLN A 137 4.67 -3.55 -24.37
C GLN A 137 5.95 -3.29 -23.57
N LEU A 138 6.67 -2.21 -23.89
CA LEU A 138 7.84 -1.79 -23.12
C LEU A 138 7.46 -1.41 -21.68
N GLY A 139 6.36 -0.69 -21.50
CA GLY A 139 5.87 -0.30 -20.17
C GLY A 139 5.52 -1.46 -19.25
N VAL A 140 5.18 -2.64 -19.81
CA VAL A 140 4.93 -3.86 -19.02
C VAL A 140 6.20 -4.70 -18.84
N ALA A 141 7.10 -4.66 -19.81
CA ALA A 141 8.33 -5.46 -19.77
C ALA A 141 9.35 -4.96 -18.72
N VAL A 142 9.33 -3.66 -18.43
CA VAL A 142 10.27 -3.06 -17.49
C VAL A 142 9.80 -3.29 -16.04
N PRO A 143 10.65 -3.84 -15.14
CA PRO A 143 10.29 -4.01 -13.74
C PRO A 143 10.03 -2.65 -13.06
N ASN A 144 8.91 -2.54 -12.34
CA ASN A 144 8.46 -1.28 -11.72
C ASN A 144 9.52 -0.63 -10.82
N PHE A 145 10.23 -1.43 -10.00
CA PHE A 145 11.26 -0.91 -9.11
C PHE A 145 12.46 -0.32 -9.88
N TRP A 146 12.88 -0.97 -10.96
CA TRP A 146 13.96 -0.50 -11.82
C TRP A 146 13.57 0.82 -12.51
N PHE A 147 12.36 0.89 -13.02
CA PHE A 147 11.82 2.11 -13.60
C PHE A 147 11.75 3.26 -12.60
N ALA A 148 11.27 3.00 -11.37
CA ALA A 148 11.23 3.99 -10.30
C ALA A 148 12.63 4.51 -9.95
N ILE A 149 13.63 3.62 -9.82
CA ILE A 149 15.02 4.01 -9.55
C ILE A 149 15.58 4.84 -10.71
N SER A 150 15.30 4.47 -11.95
CA SER A 150 15.74 5.19 -13.14
C SER A 150 15.15 6.60 -13.21
N LEU A 151 13.86 6.76 -12.85
CA LEU A 151 13.23 8.09 -12.76
C LEU A 151 13.90 8.95 -11.70
N VAL A 152 14.17 8.41 -10.52
CA VAL A 152 14.87 9.15 -9.44
C VAL A 152 16.28 9.53 -9.90
N TRP A 153 17.01 8.61 -10.49
CA TRP A 153 18.38 8.86 -10.96
C TRP A 153 18.41 9.98 -12.01
N VAL A 154 17.53 9.92 -13.02
CA VAL A 154 17.50 10.94 -14.08
C VAL A 154 16.96 12.27 -13.56
N PHE A 155 15.77 12.29 -12.97
CA PHE A 155 15.06 13.54 -12.68
C PHE A 155 15.42 14.17 -11.33
N ALA A 156 15.87 13.40 -10.37
CA ALA A 156 16.25 13.92 -9.07
C ALA A 156 17.77 14.07 -8.92
N VAL A 157 18.56 13.07 -9.32
CA VAL A 157 20.02 13.08 -9.12
C VAL A 157 20.74 13.83 -10.24
N THR A 158 20.37 13.58 -11.52
CA THR A 158 21.09 14.17 -12.65
C THR A 158 20.55 15.55 -13.01
N LEU A 159 19.24 15.69 -13.19
CA LEU A 159 18.60 16.94 -13.63
C LEU A 159 18.23 17.86 -12.46
N HIS A 160 18.20 17.38 -11.23
CA HIS A 160 17.83 18.14 -10.03
C HIS A 160 16.43 18.79 -10.10
N TRP A 161 15.53 18.22 -10.92
CA TRP A 161 14.16 18.74 -11.05
C TRP A 161 13.27 18.35 -9.89
N PHE A 162 13.55 17.21 -9.24
CA PHE A 162 12.82 16.68 -8.09
C PHE A 162 13.78 16.40 -6.94
N SER A 163 13.23 16.18 -5.75
CA SER A 163 14.02 15.73 -4.59
C SER A 163 14.26 14.23 -4.69
N ALA A 164 15.48 13.78 -4.43
CA ALA A 164 15.83 12.37 -4.26
C ALA A 164 15.44 11.82 -2.87
N GLY A 165 15.15 12.69 -1.90
CA GLY A 165 14.73 12.35 -0.54
C GLY A 165 13.22 12.20 -0.42
N GLY A 166 12.76 11.43 0.58
CA GLY A 166 11.38 11.05 0.79
C GLY A 166 10.30 12.15 0.75
N PHE A 167 9.11 11.79 1.15
CA PHE A 167 7.98 12.72 1.16
C PHE A 167 8.21 13.88 2.16
N PRO A 168 8.10 15.15 1.73
CA PRO A 168 8.47 16.30 2.57
C PRO A 168 7.48 16.61 3.70
N GLY A 169 6.27 16.04 3.66
CA GLY A 169 5.16 16.37 4.55
C GLY A 169 4.15 17.34 3.92
N TRP A 170 2.88 17.22 4.32
CA TRP A 170 1.82 18.15 3.90
C TRP A 170 1.88 19.49 4.63
N ASP A 171 2.51 19.53 5.79
CA ASP A 171 2.79 20.71 6.61
C ASP A 171 3.67 21.75 5.88
N LYS A 172 4.53 21.30 4.98
CA LYS A 172 5.40 22.16 4.15
C LYS A 172 4.70 22.75 2.92
N GLY A 173 3.44 22.43 2.72
CA GLY A 173 2.61 22.94 1.64
C GLY A 173 2.17 21.90 0.62
N PHE A 174 0.95 22.09 0.11
CA PHE A 174 0.30 21.16 -0.81
C PHE A 174 1.13 20.89 -2.08
N TRP A 175 1.64 21.94 -2.74
CA TRP A 175 2.39 21.80 -3.98
C TRP A 175 3.74 21.08 -3.77
N LEU A 176 4.37 21.28 -2.63
CA LEU A 176 5.60 20.58 -2.32
C LEU A 176 5.32 19.09 -2.06
N GLY A 177 4.20 18.77 -1.40
CA GLY A 177 3.73 17.41 -1.24
C GLY A 177 3.46 16.71 -2.57
N ILE A 178 2.69 17.34 -3.47
CA ILE A 178 2.42 16.80 -4.83
C ILE A 178 3.72 16.58 -5.59
N ARG A 179 4.64 17.54 -5.57
CA ARG A 179 5.96 17.40 -6.22
C ARG A 179 6.74 16.22 -5.67
N GLY A 180 6.70 15.98 -4.36
CA GLY A 180 7.34 14.82 -3.73
C GLY A 180 6.73 13.48 -4.14
N LEU A 181 5.43 13.45 -4.48
CA LEU A 181 4.72 12.26 -4.93
C LEU A 181 4.80 12.03 -6.46
N THR A 182 5.29 12.99 -7.24
CA THR A 182 5.22 12.93 -8.72
C THR A 182 6.01 11.77 -9.30
N LEU A 183 7.28 11.60 -8.95
CA LEU A 183 8.08 10.49 -9.48
C LEU A 183 7.54 9.12 -9.06
N PRO A 184 7.17 8.87 -7.80
CA PRO A 184 6.49 7.65 -7.41
C PRO A 184 5.16 7.43 -8.14
N ALA A 185 4.36 8.49 -8.34
CA ALA A 185 3.09 8.39 -9.05
C ALA A 185 3.29 7.99 -10.53
N ILE A 186 4.27 8.57 -11.21
CA ILE A 186 4.63 8.20 -12.59
C ILE A 186 5.12 6.74 -12.65
N ALA A 187 5.94 6.33 -11.70
CA ALA A 187 6.45 4.96 -11.63
C ALA A 187 5.34 3.92 -11.48
N LEU A 188 4.30 4.25 -10.72
CA LEU A 188 3.12 3.40 -10.55
C LEU A 188 2.16 3.48 -11.74
N ALA A 189 1.99 4.67 -12.31
CA ALA A 189 0.98 4.93 -13.34
C ALA A 189 1.33 4.34 -14.71
N LEU A 190 2.58 4.45 -15.18
CA LEU A 190 2.93 4.07 -16.54
C LEU A 190 2.74 2.58 -16.85
N PRO A 191 3.16 1.62 -16.00
CA PRO A 191 2.87 0.21 -16.22
C PRO A 191 1.38 -0.09 -16.21
N GLN A 192 0.62 0.53 -15.30
CA GLN A 192 -0.83 0.34 -15.21
C GLN A 192 -1.56 0.94 -16.42
N ALA A 193 -1.12 2.12 -16.87
CA ALA A 193 -1.64 2.77 -18.08
C ALA A 193 -1.39 1.91 -19.33
N SER A 194 -0.24 1.25 -19.40
CA SER A 194 0.11 0.32 -20.48
C SER A 194 -0.83 -0.89 -20.55
N ILE A 195 -1.17 -1.46 -19.38
CA ILE A 195 -2.13 -2.57 -19.30
C ILE A 195 -3.53 -2.08 -19.67
N LEU A 196 -3.97 -0.99 -19.07
CA LEU A 196 -5.32 -0.45 -19.24
C LEU A 196 -5.57 0.02 -20.69
N ALA A 197 -4.58 0.64 -21.34
CA ALA A 197 -4.68 1.05 -22.74
C ALA A 197 -4.91 -0.14 -23.68
N ARG A 198 -4.26 -1.28 -23.43
CA ARG A 198 -4.48 -2.51 -24.22
C ARG A 198 -5.86 -3.09 -23.99
N VAL A 199 -6.30 -3.16 -22.74
CA VAL A 199 -7.64 -3.63 -22.40
C VAL A 199 -8.71 -2.75 -23.05
N MET A 200 -8.53 -1.43 -22.96
CA MET A 200 -9.43 -0.46 -23.59
C MET A 200 -9.50 -0.61 -25.10
N ARG A 201 -8.33 -0.76 -25.76
CA ARG A 201 -8.25 -1.02 -27.21
C ARG A 201 -9.01 -2.28 -27.58
N SER A 202 -8.77 -3.39 -26.86
CA SER A 202 -9.46 -4.66 -27.14
C SER A 202 -10.97 -4.51 -26.98
N ALA A 203 -11.44 -3.97 -25.88
CA ALA A 203 -12.84 -3.77 -25.61
C ALA A 203 -13.56 -2.91 -26.67
N LEU A 204 -12.87 -1.88 -27.19
CA LEU A 204 -13.43 -1.02 -28.26
C LEU A 204 -13.43 -1.69 -29.64
N LEU A 205 -12.61 -2.71 -29.86
CA LEU A 205 -12.59 -3.47 -31.13
C LEU A 205 -13.56 -4.63 -31.15
N ASP A 206 -14.02 -5.08 -29.98
CA ASP A 206 -14.98 -6.18 -29.83
C ASP A 206 -16.44 -5.71 -29.89
N THR A 207 -16.69 -4.39 -29.93
CA THR A 207 -18.02 -3.75 -30.10
C THR A 207 -18.28 -3.38 -31.55
#